data_22c8735bbf1f0064080600487a1e4f26
#
_entry.id   22c8735bbf1f0064080600487a1e4f26
#
_cell.length_a   1.000
_cell.length_b   1.000
_cell.length_c   1.000
_cell.angle_alpha   90.00
_cell.angle_beta   90.00
_cell.angle_gamma   90.00
#
_symmetry.space_group_name_H-M   'P 1'
#
loop_
_entity.id
_entity.type
_entity.pdbx_description
1 polymer ?
#
loop_
_entity_poly.entity_id
_entity_poly.type
_entity_poly.pdbx_seq_one_letter_code
_entity_poly.pdbx_strand_id
1 'polypeptide(L)'
;MKKKLLKLIALITCIACCLSCLASCKKPDENKGEDGSIDESGDYRPSSDIAQVEFWINGDEYELEVFQDLVDRFNKLYEGQIHVNLKQKPSDGYETAVQTALTGSKLDVFYVGDAGYKSYAEDGLLYDITELVNNSPIYDLSKMWPNVVTRYKYDVDTKLSGTESGRYYGVPKDIGPTVIYYNETEFEKAGIKIISVAADELEAYNNGTADDRGNTKAAMGLTGVEVKEYGYFVANGQKYFNNQIPMSWDETVEVANILQNSMSNPNAYGYFTEWWFNYGWSVGGDCIQYIPTTDAGYNGGWYDFTLSDDTPNFIVADDVVGSITVNGTSYKAGEIISYQDKLGINGTSAAGESYSKAITAEVTALVNEGKLNQLPSQREAFTEFVRLAAKTTTVVDTVDGVKLMGYGVTPTPSSIGSDAGKTQAFAQGEIGMLVDGRWDVTYFRDPDSGVNFTWDVCPLPMYRDYDADGFGAERNVTVHGIEAGHSGSVGLCINNNSKLKAASWKFIEFVGSEEGQSAQAAKGFAIPLQSELANSEVFLQSENMPRNSEIFIRAAEVQGAGDWWYLTDNAWIDDWAGVLNGDVRNGVKSMTEFFNSKQFADTYGKLLKYTEKK
;
A
#
# COMPACT_ATOMS: atom_id res chain seq x y z
N MET A 1 11.54 30.42 -65.15
CA MET A 1 10.41 31.14 -64.48
C MET A 1 9.34 30.16 -63.92
N LYS A 2 8.84 29.14 -64.64
CA LYS A 2 7.77 28.26 -64.15
C LYS A 2 8.06 27.49 -62.80
N LYS A 3 9.30 27.03 -62.56
CA LYS A 3 9.66 26.34 -61.30
C LYS A 3 9.71 27.24 -60.04
N LYS A 4 10.00 28.55 -60.19
CA LYS A 4 9.97 29.51 -59.09
C LYS A 4 8.53 29.93 -58.73
N LEU A 5 7.64 30.01 -59.75
CA LEU A 5 6.23 30.28 -59.55
C LEU A 5 5.49 29.16 -58.82
N LEU A 6 5.80 27.89 -59.16
CA LEU A 6 5.23 26.71 -58.48
C LEU A 6 5.66 26.63 -56.99
N LYS A 7 6.92 26.98 -56.68
CA LYS A 7 7.38 27.00 -55.28
C LYS A 7 6.75 28.11 -54.45
N LEU A 8 6.48 29.28 -55.10
CA LEU A 8 5.80 30.40 -54.44
C LEU A 8 4.32 30.07 -54.18
N ILE A 9 3.64 29.42 -55.13
CA ILE A 9 2.24 28.97 -54.94
C ILE A 9 2.16 27.91 -53.85
N ALA A 10 3.06 26.92 -53.82
CA ALA A 10 3.10 25.91 -52.77
C ALA A 10 3.35 26.51 -51.38
N LEU A 11 4.21 27.52 -51.26
CA LEU A 11 4.48 28.21 -50.00
C LEU A 11 3.27 29.02 -49.53
N ILE A 12 2.58 29.70 -50.43
CA ILE A 12 1.36 30.49 -50.09
C ILE A 12 0.21 29.54 -49.70
N THR A 13 0.08 28.36 -50.35
CA THR A 13 -0.94 27.37 -49.99
C THR A 13 -0.65 26.74 -48.62
N CYS A 14 0.62 26.47 -48.28
CA CYS A 14 1.00 25.99 -46.95
C CYS A 14 0.72 27.03 -45.85
N ILE A 15 1.03 28.31 -46.11
CA ILE A 15 0.76 29.39 -45.16
C ILE A 15 -0.75 29.62 -44.98
N ALA A 16 -1.53 29.53 -46.04
CA ALA A 16 -2.99 29.60 -45.97
C ALA A 16 -3.61 28.42 -45.23
N CYS A 17 -3.09 27.18 -45.39
CA CYS A 17 -3.49 26.03 -44.62
C CYS A 17 -3.10 26.13 -43.15
N CYS A 18 -1.92 26.68 -42.81
CA CYS A 18 -1.52 26.89 -41.43
C CYS A 18 -2.36 27.97 -40.75
N LEU A 19 -2.73 29.06 -41.48
CA LEU A 19 -3.60 30.11 -40.95
C LEU A 19 -5.06 29.66 -40.82
N SER A 20 -5.55 28.77 -41.65
CA SER A 20 -6.89 28.16 -41.49
C SER A 20 -6.94 27.13 -40.37
N CYS A 21 -5.83 26.40 -40.07
CA CYS A 21 -5.73 25.54 -38.89
C CYS A 21 -5.67 26.34 -37.57
N LEU A 22 -5.07 27.53 -37.57
CA LEU A 22 -5.05 28.41 -36.39
C LEU A 22 -6.39 29.13 -36.14
N ALA A 23 -7.24 29.28 -37.16
CA ALA A 23 -8.57 29.86 -37.03
C ALA A 23 -9.68 28.85 -36.70
N SER A 24 -9.37 27.52 -36.80
CA SER A 24 -10.38 26.47 -36.61
C SER A 24 -10.30 25.77 -35.24
N CYS A 25 -9.44 26.18 -34.33
CA CYS A 25 -9.32 25.60 -32.98
C CYS A 25 -9.86 26.49 -31.86
N LYS A 26 -10.91 27.27 -32.12
CA LYS A 26 -11.84 27.63 -31.04
C LYS A 26 -13.03 26.68 -31.13
N LYS A 27 -12.89 25.45 -30.54
CA LYS A 27 -14.08 24.80 -30.00
C LYS A 27 -14.70 25.81 -29.01
N PRO A 28 -16.03 25.98 -29.04
CA PRO A 28 -16.67 26.75 -27.98
C PRO A 28 -16.18 26.19 -26.66
N ASP A 29 -15.72 27.01 -25.75
CA ASP A 29 -15.57 26.58 -24.35
C ASP A 29 -16.93 25.99 -23.98
N GLU A 30 -16.96 24.69 -23.65
CA GLU A 30 -18.13 24.08 -23.05
C GLU A 30 -18.45 24.98 -21.86
N ASN A 31 -19.65 25.57 -21.85
CA ASN A 31 -20.03 26.54 -20.83
C ASN A 31 -20.04 25.83 -19.48
N LYS A 32 -18.96 25.92 -18.70
CA LYS A 32 -18.83 25.29 -17.39
C LYS A 32 -19.65 25.97 -16.30
N GLY A 33 -20.36 27.05 -16.64
CA GLY A 33 -21.01 27.92 -15.66
C GLY A 33 -19.99 28.76 -14.89
N GLU A 34 -20.47 29.46 -13.88
CA GLU A 34 -19.67 30.24 -12.93
C GLU A 34 -19.61 29.49 -11.60
N ASP A 35 -18.46 29.58 -10.91
CA ASP A 35 -18.31 29.01 -9.57
C ASP A 35 -19.13 29.81 -8.56
N GLY A 36 -19.58 29.12 -7.52
CA GLY A 36 -20.10 29.74 -6.32
C GLY A 36 -19.00 30.13 -5.34
N SER A 37 -19.38 30.26 -4.09
CA SER A 37 -18.45 30.47 -2.97
C SER A 37 -18.82 29.57 -1.80
N ILE A 38 -17.88 29.33 -0.91
CA ILE A 38 -18.12 28.66 0.37
C ILE A 38 -18.17 29.77 1.43
N ASP A 39 -19.26 29.79 2.21
CA ASP A 39 -19.38 30.77 3.30
C ASP A 39 -18.67 30.31 4.59
N GLU A 40 -18.73 31.14 5.63
CA GLU A 40 -18.09 30.87 6.93
C GLU A 40 -18.65 29.63 7.65
N SER A 41 -19.85 29.17 7.28
CA SER A 41 -20.45 27.92 7.80
C SER A 41 -20.07 26.67 6.99
N GLY A 42 -19.32 26.83 5.90
CA GLY A 42 -18.96 25.75 4.99
C GLY A 42 -20.02 25.47 3.91
N ASP A 43 -21.10 26.24 3.85
CA ASP A 43 -22.18 26.03 2.88
C ASP A 43 -21.82 26.63 1.50
N TYR A 44 -22.24 25.93 0.44
CA TYR A 44 -22.07 26.43 -0.93
C TYR A 44 -23.13 27.49 -1.26
N ARG A 45 -22.66 28.65 -1.73
CA ARG A 45 -23.49 29.73 -2.24
C ARG A 45 -23.39 29.73 -3.77
N PRO A 46 -24.43 29.24 -4.48
CA PRO A 46 -24.37 29.12 -5.93
C PRO A 46 -24.29 30.50 -6.62
N SER A 47 -23.67 30.49 -7.79
CA SER A 47 -23.76 31.58 -8.75
C SER A 47 -25.10 31.55 -9.51
N SER A 48 -25.24 32.40 -10.54
CA SER A 48 -26.42 32.37 -11.41
C SER A 48 -26.49 31.15 -12.32
N ASP A 49 -25.36 30.48 -12.56
CA ASP A 49 -25.20 29.37 -13.48
C ASP A 49 -24.91 28.06 -12.70
N ILE A 50 -25.29 26.92 -13.28
CA ILE A 50 -24.96 25.62 -12.72
C ILE A 50 -23.47 25.34 -12.98
N ALA A 51 -22.69 25.12 -11.92
CA ALA A 51 -21.28 24.76 -12.03
C ALA A 51 -21.12 23.34 -12.60
N GLN A 52 -20.43 23.17 -13.74
CA GLN A 52 -20.22 21.90 -14.44
C GLN A 52 -18.81 21.35 -14.11
N VAL A 53 -18.70 20.57 -13.03
CA VAL A 53 -17.41 20.02 -12.55
C VAL A 53 -17.04 18.78 -13.35
N GLU A 54 -15.86 18.77 -13.96
CA GLU A 54 -15.31 17.60 -14.64
C GLU A 54 -14.48 16.77 -13.66
N PHE A 55 -14.87 15.50 -13.43
CA PHE A 55 -14.20 14.59 -12.54
C PHE A 55 -13.63 13.39 -13.30
N TRP A 56 -12.32 13.11 -13.15
CA TRP A 56 -11.65 11.98 -13.79
C TRP A 56 -11.20 10.95 -12.77
N ILE A 57 -11.50 9.69 -13.08
CA ILE A 57 -10.98 8.51 -12.39
C ILE A 57 -10.26 7.59 -13.37
N ASN A 58 -9.39 6.74 -12.86
CA ASN A 58 -8.97 5.50 -13.49
C ASN A 58 -9.50 4.34 -12.64
N GLY A 59 -9.43 3.12 -13.12
CA GLY A 59 -9.93 1.95 -12.42
C GLY A 59 -10.75 1.05 -13.35
N ASP A 60 -11.30 0.01 -12.81
CA ASP A 60 -12.14 -0.96 -13.50
C ASP A 60 -13.62 -0.54 -13.54
N GLU A 61 -14.48 -1.45 -14.04
CA GLU A 61 -15.92 -1.20 -14.13
C GLU A 61 -16.61 -1.19 -12.75
N TYR A 62 -16.08 -1.90 -11.76
CA TYR A 62 -16.62 -1.93 -10.39
C TYR A 62 -16.38 -0.59 -9.69
N GLU A 63 -15.19 -0.03 -9.82
CA GLU A 63 -14.88 1.30 -9.30
C GLU A 63 -15.72 2.38 -9.99
N LEU A 64 -15.88 2.28 -11.31
CA LEU A 64 -16.76 3.19 -12.06
C LEU A 64 -18.20 3.15 -11.53
N GLU A 65 -18.76 1.96 -11.24
CA GLU A 65 -20.13 1.82 -10.71
C GLU A 65 -20.27 2.49 -9.33
N VAL A 66 -19.26 2.32 -8.46
CA VAL A 66 -19.24 2.96 -7.13
C VAL A 66 -19.27 4.49 -7.27
N PHE A 67 -18.39 5.03 -8.11
CA PHE A 67 -18.29 6.48 -8.27
C PHE A 67 -19.43 7.09 -9.08
N GLN A 68 -20.05 6.34 -9.97
CA GLN A 68 -21.28 6.79 -10.64
C GLN A 68 -22.43 6.94 -9.63
N ASP A 69 -22.61 6.00 -8.68
CA ASP A 69 -23.61 6.12 -7.61
C ASP A 69 -23.35 7.35 -6.73
N LEU A 70 -22.09 7.61 -6.35
CA LEU A 70 -21.70 8.80 -5.59
C LEU A 70 -22.01 10.10 -6.34
N VAL A 71 -21.67 10.17 -7.63
CA VAL A 71 -21.93 11.33 -8.48
C VAL A 71 -23.42 11.55 -8.65
N ASP A 72 -24.21 10.50 -8.85
CA ASP A 72 -25.67 10.61 -9.01
C ASP A 72 -26.32 11.13 -7.71
N ARG A 73 -25.89 10.67 -6.53
CA ARG A 73 -26.34 11.17 -5.22
C ARG A 73 -25.98 12.64 -5.04
N PHE A 74 -24.72 13.00 -5.34
CA PHE A 74 -24.26 14.38 -5.24
C PHE A 74 -25.04 15.31 -6.19
N ASN A 75 -25.19 14.92 -7.45
CA ASN A 75 -25.93 15.71 -8.46
C ASN A 75 -27.38 15.90 -8.07
N LYS A 76 -28.00 14.94 -7.39
CA LYS A 76 -29.34 15.07 -6.83
C LYS A 76 -29.37 16.04 -5.64
N LEU A 77 -28.39 15.94 -4.73
CA LEU A 77 -28.29 16.81 -3.56
C LEU A 77 -28.10 18.28 -3.94
N TYR A 78 -27.30 18.55 -4.97
CA TYR A 78 -26.97 19.88 -5.46
C TYR A 78 -27.68 20.24 -6.78
N GLU A 79 -28.88 19.64 -7.01
CA GLU A 79 -29.66 19.88 -8.23
C GLU A 79 -29.86 21.39 -8.47
N GLY A 80 -29.57 21.85 -9.69
CA GLY A 80 -29.67 23.25 -10.07
C GLY A 80 -28.52 24.15 -9.59
N GLN A 81 -27.54 23.64 -8.86
CA GLN A 81 -26.39 24.39 -8.32
C GLN A 81 -25.06 23.88 -8.86
N ILE A 82 -24.79 22.58 -8.68
CA ILE A 82 -23.56 21.91 -9.12
C ILE A 82 -23.95 20.64 -9.88
N HIS A 83 -23.23 20.35 -10.96
CA HIS A 83 -23.35 19.09 -11.68
C HIS A 83 -21.95 18.53 -11.93
N VAL A 84 -21.68 17.32 -11.44
CA VAL A 84 -20.42 16.60 -11.64
C VAL A 84 -20.55 15.66 -12.84
N ASN A 85 -19.59 15.75 -13.75
CA ASN A 85 -19.48 14.91 -14.93
C ASN A 85 -18.32 13.93 -14.73
N LEU A 86 -18.66 12.68 -14.39
CA LEU A 86 -17.67 11.60 -14.19
C LEU A 86 -17.12 11.10 -15.54
N LYS A 87 -15.81 10.93 -15.61
CA LYS A 87 -15.13 10.28 -16.75
C LYS A 87 -14.08 9.29 -16.28
N GLN A 88 -14.31 8.04 -16.62
CA GLN A 88 -13.29 7.00 -16.49
C GLN A 88 -12.27 7.14 -17.62
N LYS A 89 -10.99 6.99 -17.28
CA LYS A 89 -9.86 6.95 -18.20
C LYS A 89 -9.16 5.60 -18.08
N PRO A 90 -8.55 5.08 -19.16
CA PRO A 90 -7.71 3.90 -19.05
C PRO A 90 -6.60 4.11 -18.01
N SER A 91 -6.30 3.09 -17.22
CA SER A 91 -5.20 3.12 -16.25
C SER A 91 -3.86 3.33 -16.96
N ASP A 92 -3.65 2.65 -18.09
CA ASP A 92 -2.51 2.89 -18.95
C ASP A 92 -2.54 4.31 -19.52
N GLY A 93 -1.53 5.12 -19.18
CA GLY A 93 -1.39 6.51 -19.62
C GLY A 93 -2.27 7.51 -18.88
N TYR A 94 -2.94 7.11 -17.80
CA TYR A 94 -3.78 8.00 -16.98
C TYR A 94 -3.00 9.21 -16.47
N GLU A 95 -1.84 8.99 -15.84
CA GLU A 95 -1.01 10.07 -15.30
C GLU A 95 -0.57 11.06 -16.38
N THR A 96 -0.19 10.58 -17.56
CA THR A 96 0.17 11.44 -18.70
C THR A 96 -1.03 12.27 -19.17
N ALA A 97 -2.23 11.67 -19.18
CA ALA A 97 -3.46 12.37 -19.56
C ALA A 97 -3.82 13.46 -18.53
N VAL A 98 -3.71 13.14 -17.24
CA VAL A 98 -3.93 14.10 -16.13
C VAL A 98 -2.92 15.24 -16.21
N GLN A 99 -1.62 14.96 -16.29
CA GLN A 99 -0.57 15.98 -16.39
C GLN A 99 -0.81 16.93 -17.56
N THR A 100 -1.24 16.41 -18.70
CA THR A 100 -1.61 17.22 -19.86
C THR A 100 -2.83 18.11 -19.57
N ALA A 101 -3.86 17.54 -18.92
CA ALA A 101 -5.11 18.26 -18.62
C ALA A 101 -4.93 19.35 -17.56
N LEU A 102 -4.01 19.19 -16.61
CA LEU A 102 -3.72 20.15 -15.55
C LEU A 102 -3.17 21.48 -16.05
N THR A 103 -2.60 21.53 -17.26
CA THR A 103 -2.15 22.79 -17.90
C THR A 103 -3.30 23.70 -18.32
N GLY A 104 -4.53 23.18 -18.32
CA GLY A 104 -5.76 23.89 -18.70
C GLY A 104 -6.81 23.85 -17.60
N SER A 105 -7.98 24.45 -17.87
CA SER A 105 -9.10 24.56 -16.92
C SER A 105 -10.24 23.57 -17.18
N LYS A 106 -10.03 22.52 -18.00
CA LYS A 106 -11.10 21.58 -18.34
C LYS A 106 -11.30 20.49 -17.29
N LEU A 107 -10.22 20.03 -16.69
CA LEU A 107 -10.23 19.08 -15.58
C LEU A 107 -10.34 19.85 -14.27
N ASP A 108 -11.25 19.47 -13.40
CA ASP A 108 -11.47 20.13 -12.12
C ASP A 108 -11.04 19.25 -10.95
N VAL A 109 -11.57 18.02 -10.85
CA VAL A 109 -11.25 17.03 -9.81
C VAL A 109 -10.72 15.77 -10.46
N PHE A 110 -9.76 15.13 -9.82
CA PHE A 110 -9.18 13.90 -10.35
C PHE A 110 -8.54 13.04 -9.27
N TYR A 111 -8.38 11.76 -9.59
CA TYR A 111 -7.63 10.79 -8.80
C TYR A 111 -6.13 10.98 -8.96
N VAL A 112 -5.39 10.78 -7.88
CA VAL A 112 -3.95 10.63 -7.91
C VAL A 112 -3.47 9.80 -6.73
N GLY A 113 -2.48 8.92 -6.95
CA GLY A 113 -1.83 8.18 -5.89
C GLY A 113 -1.08 9.09 -4.90
N ASP A 114 -0.88 8.61 -3.70
CA ASP A 114 -0.25 9.33 -2.59
C ASP A 114 1.23 9.71 -2.83
N ALA A 115 1.90 9.08 -3.79
CA ALA A 115 3.21 9.51 -4.25
C ALA A 115 3.13 10.54 -5.39
N GLY A 116 2.25 10.32 -6.38
CA GLY A 116 2.22 11.10 -7.62
C GLY A 116 1.78 12.56 -7.47
N TYR A 117 0.90 12.87 -6.50
CA TYR A 117 0.39 14.24 -6.31
C TYR A 117 1.49 15.27 -5.99
N LYS A 118 2.60 14.82 -5.38
CA LYS A 118 3.68 15.69 -4.90
C LYS A 118 4.38 16.42 -6.04
N SER A 119 4.66 15.72 -7.15
CA SER A 119 5.25 16.34 -8.34
C SER A 119 4.33 17.43 -8.92
N TYR A 120 3.01 17.18 -8.93
CA TYR A 120 2.04 18.18 -9.38
C TYR A 120 1.95 19.38 -8.42
N ALA A 121 2.13 19.15 -7.10
CA ALA A 121 2.19 20.22 -6.10
C ALA A 121 3.46 21.10 -6.29
N GLU A 122 4.63 20.47 -6.50
CA GLU A 122 5.88 21.17 -6.79
C GLU A 122 5.80 22.04 -8.05
N ASP A 123 5.09 21.55 -9.09
CA ASP A 123 4.85 22.28 -10.34
C ASP A 123 3.75 23.35 -10.22
N GLY A 124 3.12 23.52 -9.05
CA GLY A 124 2.04 24.49 -8.81
C GLY A 124 0.74 24.15 -9.54
N LEU A 125 0.54 22.90 -9.94
CA LEU A 125 -0.63 22.45 -10.69
C LEU A 125 -1.82 22.08 -9.79
N LEU A 126 -1.59 21.87 -8.48
CA LEU A 126 -2.64 21.55 -7.50
C LEU A 126 -3.07 22.80 -6.73
N TYR A 127 -4.37 22.86 -6.45
CA TYR A 127 -4.92 23.87 -5.56
C TYR A 127 -4.65 23.51 -4.10
N ASP A 128 -4.08 24.45 -3.33
CA ASP A 128 -3.91 24.31 -1.87
C ASP A 128 -5.28 24.34 -1.20
N ILE A 129 -5.69 23.20 -0.66
CA ILE A 129 -6.99 23.02 0.02
C ILE A 129 -6.87 23.05 1.55
N THR A 130 -5.74 23.50 2.10
CA THR A 130 -5.46 23.46 3.55
C THR A 130 -6.54 24.15 4.37
N GLU A 131 -6.94 25.37 3.98
CA GLU A 131 -7.98 26.11 4.67
C GLU A 131 -9.36 25.41 4.57
N LEU A 132 -9.63 24.77 3.45
CA LEU A 132 -10.87 24.03 3.23
C LEU A 132 -10.94 22.77 4.10
N VAL A 133 -9.85 22.02 4.21
CA VAL A 133 -9.74 20.84 5.09
C VAL A 133 -9.86 21.26 6.56
N ASN A 134 -9.09 22.28 6.98
CA ASN A 134 -9.07 22.71 8.39
C ASN A 134 -10.42 23.26 8.88
N ASN A 135 -11.23 23.83 7.99
CA ASN A 135 -12.53 24.39 8.33
C ASN A 135 -13.70 23.45 7.99
N SER A 136 -13.44 22.28 7.41
CA SER A 136 -14.49 21.32 7.06
C SER A 136 -15.02 20.60 8.30
N PRO A 137 -16.33 20.51 8.48
CA PRO A 137 -16.92 19.67 9.52
C PRO A 137 -16.83 18.19 9.21
N ILE A 138 -16.48 17.82 7.97
CA ILE A 138 -16.40 16.43 7.49
C ILE A 138 -15.01 15.84 7.78
N TYR A 139 -13.93 16.60 7.52
CA TYR A 139 -12.55 16.14 7.70
C TYR A 139 -12.06 16.35 9.14
N ASP A 140 -12.78 15.78 10.11
CA ASP A 140 -12.37 15.74 11.52
C ASP A 140 -11.36 14.59 11.72
N LEU A 141 -10.07 14.92 11.73
CA LEU A 141 -8.98 13.94 11.86
C LEU A 141 -9.04 13.13 13.16
N SER A 142 -9.75 13.61 14.18
CA SER A 142 -9.94 12.84 15.42
C SER A 142 -10.88 11.65 15.27
N LYS A 143 -11.67 11.61 14.20
CA LYS A 143 -12.62 10.55 13.85
C LYS A 143 -12.22 9.73 12.63
N MET A 144 -11.13 10.11 12.00
CA MET A 144 -10.60 9.47 10.80
C MET A 144 -9.25 8.80 11.11
N TRP A 145 -8.78 8.02 10.16
CA TRP A 145 -7.44 7.43 10.18
C TRP A 145 -6.38 8.50 9.90
N PRO A 146 -5.71 9.05 10.92
CA PRO A 146 -4.89 10.26 10.75
C PRO A 146 -3.72 10.04 9.79
N ASN A 147 -3.12 8.85 9.82
CA ASN A 147 -1.98 8.51 8.97
C ASN A 147 -2.32 8.49 7.46
N VAL A 148 -3.58 8.31 7.10
CA VAL A 148 -4.02 8.28 5.71
C VAL A 148 -4.28 9.70 5.20
N VAL A 149 -4.96 10.53 5.98
CA VAL A 149 -5.26 11.92 5.59
C VAL A 149 -3.99 12.76 5.51
N THR A 150 -3.09 12.61 6.48
CA THR A 150 -1.83 13.39 6.52
C THR A 150 -0.85 13.06 5.39
N ARG A 151 -1.00 11.94 4.69
CA ARG A 151 -0.19 11.62 3.50
C ARG A 151 -0.33 12.64 2.38
N TYR A 152 -1.48 13.33 2.29
CA TYR A 152 -1.73 14.38 1.27
C TYR A 152 -1.29 15.76 1.73
N LYS A 153 -0.63 15.85 2.89
CA LYS A 153 0.00 17.05 3.42
C LYS A 153 1.47 17.07 3.04
N TYR A 154 1.88 18.02 2.22
CA TYR A 154 3.21 18.07 1.64
C TYR A 154 3.81 19.49 1.73
N ASP A 155 5.07 19.55 2.09
CA ASP A 155 5.86 20.78 2.10
C ASP A 155 6.75 20.83 0.85
N VAL A 156 6.40 21.68 -0.09
CA VAL A 156 7.12 21.80 -1.38
C VAL A 156 8.54 22.37 -1.23
N ASP A 157 8.84 23.07 -0.14
CA ASP A 157 10.15 23.67 0.10
C ASP A 157 11.12 22.64 0.73
N THR A 158 10.65 21.88 1.71
CA THR A 158 11.45 20.85 2.38
C THR A 158 11.37 19.49 1.70
N LYS A 159 10.37 19.27 0.84
CA LYS A 159 10.06 17.99 0.18
C LYS A 159 9.69 16.86 1.14
N LEU A 160 9.10 17.20 2.27
CA LEU A 160 8.65 16.26 3.27
C LEU A 160 7.13 16.21 3.35
N SER A 161 6.59 15.00 3.55
CA SER A 161 5.17 14.76 3.76
C SER A 161 4.82 14.72 5.25
N GLY A 162 3.57 15.06 5.60
CA GLY A 162 3.05 14.94 6.96
C GLY A 162 3.59 15.96 7.97
N THR A 163 4.44 16.89 7.56
CA THR A 163 5.04 17.90 8.45
C THR A 163 4.04 18.98 8.85
N GLU A 164 4.30 19.70 9.95
CA GLU A 164 3.45 20.83 10.36
C GLU A 164 3.37 21.92 9.31
N SER A 165 4.49 22.23 8.63
CA SER A 165 4.57 23.22 7.57
C SER A 165 3.91 22.79 6.25
N GLY A 166 3.65 21.50 6.08
CA GLY A 166 3.03 20.96 4.88
C GLY A 166 1.63 21.53 4.62
N ARG A 167 1.24 21.57 3.32
CA ARG A 167 -0.07 21.97 2.83
C ARG A 167 -0.85 20.77 2.33
N TYR A 168 -2.16 20.76 2.49
CA TYR A 168 -3.02 19.76 1.88
C TYR A 168 -3.25 20.09 0.40
N TYR A 169 -2.83 19.17 -0.47
CA TYR A 169 -3.06 19.24 -1.92
C TYR A 169 -4.09 18.25 -2.42
N GLY A 170 -4.53 17.37 -1.55
CA GLY A 170 -5.59 16.39 -1.77
C GLY A 170 -6.10 15.84 -0.46
N VAL A 171 -7.12 15.00 -0.54
CA VAL A 171 -7.63 14.19 0.56
C VAL A 171 -7.89 12.77 0.06
N PRO A 172 -7.72 11.74 0.90
CA PRO A 172 -8.02 10.38 0.50
C PRO A 172 -9.51 10.20 0.22
N LYS A 173 -9.83 9.35 -0.75
CA LYS A 173 -11.23 8.93 -0.99
C LYS A 173 -11.68 7.82 -0.04
N ASP A 174 -10.75 7.01 0.43
CA ASP A 174 -10.94 5.82 1.24
C ASP A 174 -9.60 5.30 1.79
N ILE A 175 -9.64 4.10 2.37
CA ILE A 175 -8.44 3.35 2.77
C ILE A 175 -8.49 1.96 2.16
N GLY A 176 -7.38 1.55 1.53
CA GLY A 176 -7.23 0.25 0.88
C GLY A 176 -6.03 -0.53 1.44
N PRO A 177 -6.11 -1.13 2.64
CA PRO A 177 -5.06 -2.01 3.12
C PRO A 177 -5.02 -3.31 2.35
N THR A 178 -3.82 -3.91 2.27
CA THR A 178 -3.62 -5.23 1.70
C THR A 178 -3.68 -6.31 2.76
N VAL A 179 -4.26 -7.45 2.41
CA VAL A 179 -4.39 -8.65 3.23
C VAL A 179 -4.16 -9.90 2.37
N ILE A 180 -4.14 -11.07 2.94
CA ILE A 180 -4.17 -12.33 2.19
C ILE A 180 -5.62 -12.76 1.97
N TYR A 181 -6.05 -12.89 0.72
CA TYR A 181 -7.22 -13.67 0.33
C TYR A 181 -6.84 -15.13 0.23
N TYR A 182 -7.63 -16.05 0.77
CA TYR A 182 -7.35 -17.47 0.68
C TYR A 182 -8.56 -18.28 0.19
N ASN A 183 -8.30 -19.30 -0.63
CA ASN A 183 -9.29 -20.23 -1.14
C ASN A 183 -9.58 -21.31 -0.08
N GLU A 184 -10.63 -21.11 0.71
CA GLU A 184 -11.02 -22.01 1.80
C GLU A 184 -11.26 -23.44 1.31
N THR A 185 -11.83 -23.58 0.10
CA THR A 185 -12.09 -24.90 -0.50
C THR A 185 -10.79 -25.67 -0.77
N GLU A 186 -9.72 -25.00 -1.20
CA GLU A 186 -8.42 -25.67 -1.40
C GLU A 186 -7.73 -25.99 -0.07
N PHE A 187 -7.91 -25.18 1.00
CA PHE A 187 -7.46 -25.53 2.35
C PHE A 187 -8.12 -26.82 2.84
N GLU A 188 -9.44 -26.95 2.68
CA GLU A 188 -10.17 -28.16 3.06
C GLU A 188 -9.70 -29.39 2.26
N LYS A 189 -9.53 -29.27 0.93
CA LYS A 189 -8.99 -30.35 0.07
C LYS A 189 -7.57 -30.75 0.46
N ALA A 190 -6.75 -29.80 0.89
CA ALA A 190 -5.40 -30.04 1.39
C ALA A 190 -5.36 -30.68 2.79
N GLY A 191 -6.54 -30.87 3.42
CA GLY A 191 -6.68 -31.41 4.76
C GLY A 191 -6.25 -30.44 5.86
N ILE A 192 -6.33 -29.14 5.61
CA ILE A 192 -6.07 -28.08 6.59
C ILE A 192 -7.41 -27.67 7.20
N LYS A 193 -7.56 -27.82 8.50
CA LYS A 193 -8.73 -27.32 9.23
C LYS A 193 -8.54 -25.84 9.58
N ILE A 194 -9.59 -25.05 9.41
CA ILE A 194 -9.57 -23.61 9.69
C ILE A 194 -10.20 -23.36 11.05
N ILE A 195 -9.51 -22.60 11.90
CA ILE A 195 -10.01 -22.01 13.14
C ILE A 195 -9.91 -20.49 13.02
N SER A 196 -10.74 -19.76 13.78
CA SER A 196 -10.81 -18.29 13.76
C SER A 196 -10.78 -17.79 15.20
N VAL A 197 -9.58 -17.58 15.73
CA VAL A 197 -9.35 -17.20 17.13
C VAL A 197 -8.35 -16.07 17.19
N ALA A 198 -8.78 -14.90 17.64
CA ALA A 198 -7.89 -13.76 17.84
C ALA A 198 -6.89 -14.02 18.99
N ALA A 199 -5.77 -13.29 19.00
CA ALA A 199 -4.69 -13.52 19.97
C ALA A 199 -5.17 -13.36 21.42
N ASP A 200 -6.00 -12.35 21.69
CA ASP A 200 -6.59 -12.08 23.01
C ASP A 200 -7.72 -13.05 23.40
N GLU A 201 -8.25 -13.83 22.46
CA GLU A 201 -9.27 -14.86 22.69
C GLU A 201 -8.71 -16.27 22.88
N LEU A 202 -7.41 -16.48 22.65
CA LEU A 202 -6.78 -17.80 22.74
C LEU A 202 -6.99 -18.47 24.11
N GLU A 203 -6.94 -17.71 25.21
CA GLU A 203 -7.20 -18.26 26.55
C GLU A 203 -8.63 -18.77 26.67
N ALA A 204 -9.62 -18.01 26.22
CA ALA A 204 -11.03 -18.40 26.25
C ALA A 204 -11.29 -19.64 25.36
N TYR A 205 -10.72 -19.66 24.15
CA TYR A 205 -10.80 -20.82 23.25
C TYR A 205 -10.16 -22.06 23.86
N ASN A 206 -8.99 -21.94 24.48
CA ASN A 206 -8.32 -23.03 25.19
C ASN A 206 -9.15 -23.58 26.35
N ASN A 207 -9.98 -22.73 26.98
CA ASN A 207 -10.92 -23.10 28.06
C ASN A 207 -12.28 -23.59 27.55
N GLY A 208 -12.49 -23.68 26.23
CA GLY A 208 -13.67 -24.32 25.61
C GLY A 208 -14.70 -23.38 25.02
N THR A 209 -14.45 -22.06 24.97
CA THR A 209 -15.24 -21.11 24.18
C THR A 209 -15.12 -21.47 22.69
N ALA A 210 -16.18 -21.28 21.93
CA ALA A 210 -16.12 -21.46 20.48
C ALA A 210 -15.36 -20.30 19.80
N ASP A 211 -14.73 -20.60 18.66
CA ASP A 211 -14.15 -19.61 17.78
C ASP A 211 -15.23 -18.79 17.02
N ASP A 212 -14.87 -17.79 16.24
CA ASP A 212 -15.80 -16.96 15.47
C ASP A 212 -16.59 -17.75 14.41
N ARG A 213 -16.11 -18.95 14.07
CA ARG A 213 -16.80 -19.89 13.18
C ARG A 213 -17.78 -20.82 13.92
N GLY A 214 -17.91 -20.66 15.25
CA GLY A 214 -18.77 -21.45 16.12
C GLY A 214 -18.18 -22.82 16.50
N ASN A 215 -16.91 -23.08 16.28
CA ASN A 215 -16.26 -24.35 16.56
C ASN A 215 -15.50 -24.32 17.88
N THR A 216 -15.80 -25.25 18.78
CA THR A 216 -15.00 -25.42 19.98
C THR A 216 -13.71 -26.21 19.69
N LYS A 217 -12.70 -26.01 20.50
CA LYS A 217 -11.43 -26.74 20.47
C LYS A 217 -11.65 -28.28 20.45
N ALA A 218 -12.61 -28.77 21.21
CA ALA A 218 -12.95 -30.21 21.24
C ALA A 218 -13.55 -30.68 19.90
N ALA A 219 -14.44 -29.91 19.29
CA ALA A 219 -15.05 -30.20 17.98
C ALA A 219 -14.00 -30.24 16.86
N MET A 220 -12.97 -29.41 16.96
CA MET A 220 -11.86 -29.36 16.01
C MET A 220 -10.85 -30.52 16.21
N GLY A 221 -10.93 -31.30 17.31
CA GLY A 221 -10.00 -32.39 17.60
C GLY A 221 -8.71 -31.93 18.30
N LEU A 222 -8.75 -30.79 18.96
CA LEU A 222 -7.64 -30.16 19.68
C LEU A 222 -7.68 -30.43 21.19
N THR A 223 -8.44 -31.44 21.66
CA THR A 223 -8.48 -31.81 23.07
C THR A 223 -7.07 -32.16 23.58
N GLY A 224 -6.66 -31.55 24.67
CA GLY A 224 -5.33 -31.73 25.25
C GLY A 224 -4.20 -30.94 24.56
N VAL A 225 -4.51 -30.17 23.52
CA VAL A 225 -3.56 -29.28 22.85
C VAL A 225 -3.77 -27.88 23.38
N GLU A 226 -2.73 -27.15 23.71
CA GLU A 226 -2.77 -25.71 23.92
C GLU A 226 -2.61 -25.03 22.55
N VAL A 227 -3.63 -24.28 22.12
CA VAL A 227 -3.56 -23.44 20.92
C VAL A 227 -2.87 -22.14 21.32
N LYS A 228 -1.79 -21.81 20.62
CA LYS A 228 -0.97 -20.63 20.85
C LYS A 228 -1.07 -19.68 19.66
N GLU A 229 -0.28 -18.64 19.65
CA GLU A 229 -0.29 -17.59 18.64
C GLU A 229 0.42 -18.00 17.34
N TYR A 230 -0.18 -18.98 16.62
CA TYR A 230 0.30 -19.47 15.32
C TYR A 230 -0.72 -19.21 14.22
N GLY A 231 -0.25 -18.79 13.05
CA GLY A 231 -1.07 -18.79 11.84
C GLY A 231 -1.27 -20.20 11.28
N TYR A 232 -0.25 -21.07 11.39
CA TYR A 232 -0.33 -22.48 10.99
C TYR A 232 0.38 -23.40 11.98
N PHE A 233 -0.23 -24.54 12.28
CA PHE A 233 0.38 -25.54 13.15
C PHE A 233 -0.15 -26.95 12.89
N VAL A 234 0.58 -27.95 13.38
CA VAL A 234 0.20 -29.37 13.32
C VAL A 234 -0.02 -29.90 14.75
N ALA A 235 -1.15 -30.51 14.98
CA ALA A 235 -1.47 -31.14 16.25
C ALA A 235 -2.22 -32.46 16.04
N ASN A 236 -1.90 -33.52 16.81
CA ASN A 236 -2.54 -34.84 16.70
C ASN A 236 -2.54 -35.41 15.26
N GLY A 237 -1.52 -35.08 14.45
CA GLY A 237 -1.40 -35.49 13.04
C GLY A 237 -2.33 -34.75 12.07
N GLN A 238 -3.04 -33.72 12.54
CA GLN A 238 -3.91 -32.84 11.74
C GLN A 238 -3.28 -31.48 11.58
N LYS A 239 -3.47 -30.86 10.42
CA LYS A 239 -3.03 -29.49 10.09
C LYS A 239 -4.13 -28.50 10.44
N TYR A 240 -3.74 -27.35 10.99
CA TYR A 240 -4.64 -26.27 11.37
C TYR A 240 -4.10 -24.94 10.84
N PHE A 241 -5.01 -24.10 10.39
CA PHE A 241 -4.77 -22.73 10.02
C PHE A 241 -5.67 -21.82 10.86
N ASN A 242 -5.08 -20.85 11.55
CA ASN A 242 -5.81 -19.82 12.28
C ASN A 242 -5.83 -18.54 11.43
N ASN A 243 -6.97 -18.18 10.88
CA ASN A 243 -7.12 -17.05 9.99
C ASN A 243 -7.10 -15.67 10.68
N GLN A 244 -7.04 -15.65 12.02
CA GLN A 244 -6.92 -14.41 12.82
C GLN A 244 -5.47 -14.07 13.18
N ILE A 245 -4.56 -15.05 13.11
CA ILE A 245 -3.16 -14.87 13.50
C ILE A 245 -2.28 -14.82 12.24
N PRO A 246 -1.40 -13.80 12.09
CA PRO A 246 -0.42 -13.79 11.01
C PRO A 246 0.39 -15.09 10.95
N MET A 247 0.52 -15.69 9.78
CA MET A 247 1.48 -16.77 9.59
C MET A 247 2.91 -16.23 9.72
N SER A 248 3.84 -17.03 10.23
CA SER A 248 5.25 -16.72 10.05
C SER A 248 5.64 -16.86 8.58
N TRP A 249 6.83 -16.34 8.20
CA TRP A 249 7.33 -16.50 6.83
C TRP A 249 7.43 -17.99 6.45
N ASP A 250 7.94 -18.83 7.36
CA ASP A 250 8.05 -20.28 7.14
C ASP A 250 6.68 -20.97 7.09
N GLU A 251 5.74 -20.58 7.95
CA GLU A 251 4.36 -21.09 7.92
C GLU A 251 3.68 -20.75 6.58
N THR A 252 3.91 -19.54 6.05
CA THR A 252 3.37 -19.13 4.76
C THR A 252 3.91 -19.99 3.62
N VAL A 253 5.21 -20.27 3.62
CA VAL A 253 5.85 -21.14 2.61
C VAL A 253 5.34 -22.58 2.73
N GLU A 254 5.21 -23.10 3.95
CA GLU A 254 4.68 -24.47 4.17
C GLU A 254 3.24 -24.60 3.68
N VAL A 255 2.36 -23.67 4.07
CA VAL A 255 0.95 -23.67 3.62
C VAL A 255 0.88 -23.54 2.09
N ALA A 256 1.67 -22.64 1.50
CA ALA A 256 1.74 -22.48 0.07
C ALA A 256 2.18 -23.75 -0.66
N ASN A 257 3.20 -24.45 -0.15
CA ASN A 257 3.65 -25.75 -0.69
C ASN A 257 2.54 -26.82 -0.59
N ILE A 258 1.86 -26.91 0.54
CA ILE A 258 0.76 -27.86 0.73
C ILE A 258 -0.36 -27.60 -0.27
N LEU A 259 -0.79 -26.35 -0.42
CA LEU A 259 -1.84 -25.95 -1.37
C LEU A 259 -1.42 -26.26 -2.80
N GLN A 260 -0.23 -25.80 -3.23
CA GLN A 260 0.28 -26.01 -4.59
C GLN A 260 0.32 -27.50 -4.97
N ASN A 261 0.70 -28.38 -4.04
CA ASN A 261 0.75 -29.82 -4.25
C ASN A 261 -0.64 -30.49 -4.22
N SER A 262 -1.65 -29.88 -3.62
CA SER A 262 -3.02 -30.41 -3.53
C SER A 262 -3.93 -29.94 -4.66
N MET A 263 -3.64 -28.78 -5.25
CA MET A 263 -4.43 -28.21 -6.34
C MET A 263 -4.40 -29.06 -7.60
N SER A 264 -5.54 -29.17 -8.28
CA SER A 264 -5.68 -30.01 -9.48
C SER A 264 -4.96 -29.45 -10.71
N ASN A 265 -4.76 -28.12 -10.77
CA ASN A 265 -4.02 -27.48 -11.84
C ASN A 265 -2.51 -27.60 -11.56
N PRO A 266 -1.72 -28.29 -12.41
CA PRO A 266 -0.27 -28.46 -12.18
C PRO A 266 0.53 -27.15 -12.35
N ASN A 267 -0.10 -26.11 -12.86
CA ASN A 267 0.48 -24.77 -12.99
C ASN A 267 0.00 -23.80 -11.90
N ALA A 268 -0.78 -24.28 -10.94
CA ALA A 268 -1.23 -23.47 -9.82
C ALA A 268 -0.08 -23.13 -8.87
N TYR A 269 -0.24 -22.04 -8.16
CA TYR A 269 0.68 -21.57 -7.13
C TYR A 269 -0.03 -21.48 -5.80
N GLY A 270 0.67 -21.86 -4.75
CA GLY A 270 0.11 -21.82 -3.40
C GLY A 270 -0.05 -20.41 -2.85
N TYR A 271 0.78 -19.50 -3.29
CA TYR A 271 0.80 -18.11 -2.81
C TYR A 271 1.16 -17.13 -3.93
N PHE A 272 0.63 -15.92 -3.87
CA PHE A 272 1.07 -14.81 -4.70
C PHE A 272 1.16 -13.52 -3.89
N THR A 273 2.30 -12.86 -4.00
CA THR A 273 2.52 -11.48 -3.58
C THR A 273 3.50 -10.79 -4.50
N GLU A 274 3.25 -9.54 -4.79
CA GLU A 274 4.19 -8.61 -5.42
C GLU A 274 4.71 -7.56 -4.42
N TRP A 275 4.14 -7.55 -3.22
CA TRP A 275 4.40 -6.58 -2.16
C TRP A 275 5.63 -6.99 -1.33
N TRP A 276 6.82 -6.60 -1.81
CA TRP A 276 8.11 -6.95 -1.21
C TRP A 276 8.42 -6.20 0.09
N PHE A 277 7.81 -5.06 0.32
CA PHE A 277 8.14 -4.17 1.43
C PHE A 277 7.58 -4.66 2.78
N ASN A 278 6.47 -5.38 2.83
CA ASN A 278 5.92 -5.86 4.10
C ASN A 278 6.85 -6.85 4.84
N TYR A 279 7.67 -7.60 4.11
CA TYR A 279 8.72 -8.44 4.70
C TYR A 279 9.72 -7.60 5.49
N GLY A 280 10.24 -6.52 4.89
CA GLY A 280 11.15 -5.59 5.55
C GLY A 280 10.48 -4.85 6.71
N TRP A 281 9.28 -4.32 6.50
CA TRP A 281 8.58 -3.57 7.55
C TRP A 281 8.24 -4.41 8.78
N SER A 282 7.95 -5.70 8.60
CA SER A 282 7.65 -6.59 9.72
C SER A 282 8.84 -6.81 10.67
N VAL A 283 10.04 -6.48 10.22
CA VAL A 283 11.28 -6.52 11.03
C VAL A 283 11.90 -5.14 11.29
N GLY A 284 11.19 -4.06 10.91
CA GLY A 284 11.67 -2.69 11.10
C GLY A 284 12.69 -2.20 10.08
N GLY A 285 12.84 -2.95 8.98
CA GLY A 285 13.65 -2.53 7.82
C GLY A 285 12.80 -1.81 6.78
N ASP A 286 13.46 -1.01 5.94
CA ASP A 286 12.85 -0.39 4.76
C ASP A 286 13.85 -0.35 3.61
N CYS A 287 13.38 -0.11 2.39
CA CYS A 287 14.28 -0.01 1.23
C CYS A 287 15.08 1.29 1.22
N ILE A 288 14.56 2.34 1.82
CA ILE A 288 15.25 3.61 2.07
C ILE A 288 15.04 4.02 3.52
N GLN A 289 15.98 4.80 4.05
CA GLN A 289 15.89 5.37 5.40
C GLN A 289 16.29 6.84 5.36
N TYR A 290 15.53 7.70 6.01
CA TYR A 290 15.86 9.10 6.17
C TYR A 290 16.99 9.25 7.21
N ILE A 291 18.10 9.88 6.81
CA ILE A 291 19.25 10.12 7.67
C ILE A 291 19.31 11.61 8.01
N PRO A 292 19.06 12.01 9.25
CA PRO A 292 19.15 13.41 9.65
C PRO A 292 20.57 13.94 9.49
N THR A 293 20.72 15.19 9.02
CA THR A 293 22.01 15.86 8.89
C THR A 293 21.91 17.34 9.24
N THR A 294 23.00 17.89 9.79
CA THR A 294 23.21 19.33 9.98
C THR A 294 23.93 19.99 8.81
N ASP A 295 24.25 19.22 7.75
CA ASP A 295 24.89 19.74 6.54
C ASP A 295 23.99 20.77 5.86
N ALA A 296 24.51 22.01 5.71
CA ALA A 296 23.76 23.12 5.14
C ALA A 296 23.36 22.93 3.67
N GLY A 297 23.97 21.95 2.98
CA GLY A 297 23.62 21.60 1.59
C GLY A 297 22.31 20.82 1.46
N TYR A 298 21.70 20.37 2.57
CA TYR A 298 20.51 19.53 2.58
C TYR A 298 19.38 20.12 3.41
N ASN A 299 18.14 19.68 3.19
CA ASN A 299 16.95 20.11 3.91
C ASN A 299 16.76 19.31 5.22
N GLY A 300 17.78 19.27 6.08
CA GLY A 300 17.72 18.61 7.39
C GLY A 300 18.06 17.12 7.38
N GLY A 301 18.14 16.49 6.22
CA GLY A 301 18.49 15.09 6.08
C GLY A 301 18.63 14.67 4.61
N TRP A 302 18.97 13.40 4.42
CA TRP A 302 19.09 12.76 3.11
C TRP A 302 18.61 11.32 3.20
N TYR A 303 18.34 10.67 2.06
CA TYR A 303 17.90 9.29 2.03
C TYR A 303 19.06 8.34 1.69
N ASP A 304 19.22 7.28 2.52
CA ASP A 304 20.09 6.15 2.24
C ASP A 304 19.27 4.98 1.66
N PHE A 305 19.84 4.27 0.69
CA PHE A 305 19.21 3.10 0.10
C PHE A 305 19.61 1.85 0.87
N THR A 306 18.72 1.38 1.73
CA THR A 306 19.00 0.36 2.75
C THR A 306 18.52 -1.04 2.37
N LEU A 307 18.00 -1.25 1.17
CA LEU A 307 17.51 -2.56 0.70
C LEU A 307 18.57 -3.67 0.79
N SER A 308 19.86 -3.32 0.59
CA SER A 308 21.00 -4.24 0.68
C SER A 308 21.65 -4.28 2.06
N ASP A 309 21.09 -3.57 3.06
CA ASP A 309 21.69 -3.47 4.38
C ASP A 309 21.54 -4.79 5.14
N ASP A 310 22.66 -5.37 5.54
CA ASP A 310 22.77 -6.58 6.36
C ASP A 310 22.89 -6.31 7.86
N THR A 311 22.76 -5.02 8.28
CA THR A 311 22.72 -4.64 9.69
C THR A 311 21.43 -5.16 10.33
N PRO A 312 21.49 -5.97 11.40
CA PRO A 312 20.30 -6.52 12.04
C PRO A 312 19.38 -5.42 12.60
N ASN A 313 18.10 -5.71 12.66
CA ASN A 313 17.10 -4.91 13.35
C ASN A 313 16.91 -5.41 14.77
N PHE A 314 16.21 -4.65 15.61
CA PHE A 314 16.01 -4.99 17.01
C PHE A 314 14.62 -4.59 17.48
N ILE A 315 14.02 -5.44 18.33
CA ILE A 315 12.74 -5.20 18.99
C ILE A 315 12.93 -5.30 20.49
N VAL A 316 12.23 -4.48 21.24
CA VAL A 316 12.24 -4.55 22.72
C VAL A 316 11.54 -5.83 23.16
N ALA A 317 12.20 -6.61 24.02
CA ALA A 317 11.65 -7.87 24.52
C ALA A 317 10.32 -7.65 25.28
N ASP A 318 9.37 -8.60 25.14
CA ASP A 318 8.00 -8.48 25.67
C ASP A 318 7.92 -8.43 27.18
N ASP A 319 8.93 -8.96 27.89
CA ASP A 319 9.00 -8.98 29.36
C ASP A 319 9.61 -7.69 29.95
N VAL A 320 9.97 -6.73 29.12
CA VAL A 320 10.46 -5.42 29.58
C VAL A 320 9.32 -4.63 30.20
N VAL A 321 9.48 -4.30 31.48
CA VAL A 321 8.54 -3.47 32.22
C VAL A 321 8.91 -1.99 32.10
N GLY A 322 7.96 -1.18 31.63
CA GLY A 322 8.16 0.25 31.41
C GLY A 322 8.77 0.55 30.05
N SER A 323 9.95 1.13 29.99
CA SER A 323 10.65 1.47 28.75
C SER A 323 12.15 1.36 28.91
N ILE A 324 12.83 1.16 27.77
CA ILE A 324 14.29 1.31 27.65
C ILE A 324 14.61 2.58 26.88
N THR A 325 15.84 3.04 26.96
CA THR A 325 16.31 4.18 26.16
C THR A 325 17.40 3.71 25.20
N VAL A 326 17.34 4.14 23.94
CA VAL A 326 18.36 3.90 22.93
C VAL A 326 18.62 5.22 22.21
N ASN A 327 19.86 5.67 22.16
CA ASN A 327 20.29 6.93 21.55
C ASN A 327 19.44 8.16 21.99
N GLY A 328 18.91 8.13 23.23
CA GLY A 328 18.06 9.19 23.78
C GLY A 328 16.55 9.02 23.53
N THR A 329 16.14 8.08 22.72
CA THR A 329 14.73 7.76 22.44
C THR A 329 14.23 6.66 23.38
N SER A 330 12.99 6.78 23.85
CA SER A 330 12.35 5.80 24.76
C SER A 330 11.52 4.81 23.97
N TYR A 331 11.71 3.51 24.24
CA TYR A 331 11.00 2.39 23.59
C TYR A 331 10.36 1.46 24.61
N LYS A 332 9.15 0.98 24.33
CA LYS A 332 8.40 0.01 25.17
C LYS A 332 8.52 -1.40 24.62
N ALA A 333 8.10 -2.38 25.38
CA ALA A 333 7.99 -3.78 24.93
C ALA A 333 7.24 -3.89 23.59
N GLY A 334 7.77 -4.68 22.66
CA GLY A 334 7.22 -4.88 21.33
C GLY A 334 7.48 -3.75 20.33
N GLU A 335 8.18 -2.68 20.72
CA GLU A 335 8.55 -1.59 19.80
C GLU A 335 9.89 -1.87 19.11
N ILE A 336 9.97 -1.60 17.81
CA ILE A 336 11.19 -1.74 17.02
C ILE A 336 12.07 -0.49 17.20
N ILE A 337 13.37 -0.73 17.38
CA ILE A 337 14.37 0.35 17.46
C ILE A 337 14.58 0.94 16.07
N SER A 338 14.48 2.27 15.96
CA SER A 338 14.65 2.96 14.68
C SER A 338 16.05 2.73 14.07
N TYR A 339 16.12 2.83 12.76
CA TYR A 339 17.37 2.68 12.02
C TYR A 339 18.43 3.67 12.52
N GLN A 340 18.05 4.92 12.77
CA GLN A 340 18.93 5.95 13.26
C GLN A 340 19.45 5.64 14.68
N ASP A 341 18.56 5.16 15.56
CA ASP A 341 18.92 4.91 16.96
C ASP A 341 19.84 3.68 17.11
N LYS A 342 19.58 2.60 16.35
CA LYS A 342 20.46 1.41 16.41
C LYS A 342 21.90 1.70 15.96
N LEU A 343 22.08 2.71 15.09
CA LEU A 343 23.38 3.16 14.58
C LEU A 343 23.94 4.38 15.31
N GLY A 344 23.18 4.98 16.25
CA GLY A 344 23.58 6.17 16.99
C GLY A 344 23.65 7.45 16.14
N ILE A 345 22.85 7.53 15.05
CA ILE A 345 22.80 8.70 14.17
C ILE A 345 21.88 9.75 14.82
N ASN A 346 22.40 10.94 15.05
CA ASN A 346 21.70 12.02 15.77
C ASN A 346 21.77 13.38 15.05
N GLY A 347 21.80 13.40 13.73
CA GLY A 347 21.85 14.63 12.93
C GLY A 347 23.26 15.19 12.74
N THR A 348 24.31 14.45 13.08
CA THR A 348 25.71 14.87 12.88
C THR A 348 26.36 14.26 11.63
N SER A 349 25.68 13.35 10.93
CA SER A 349 26.16 12.71 9.72
C SER A 349 26.18 13.70 8.56
N ALA A 350 27.27 13.75 7.80
CA ALA A 350 27.32 14.51 6.55
C ALA A 350 26.76 13.67 5.40
N ALA A 351 25.93 14.29 4.56
CA ALA A 351 25.34 13.63 3.40
C ALA A 351 26.45 13.23 2.39
N GLY A 352 26.33 12.03 1.84
CA GLY A 352 27.31 11.48 0.89
C GLY A 352 28.61 10.99 1.53
N GLU A 353 28.81 11.13 2.82
CA GLU A 353 29.87 10.44 3.56
C GLU A 353 29.33 9.08 4.06
N SER A 354 30.19 8.06 4.03
CA SER A 354 29.84 6.77 4.62
C SER A 354 29.82 6.93 6.15
N TYR A 355 28.63 6.92 6.75
CA TYR A 355 28.49 6.77 8.19
C TYR A 355 28.69 5.30 8.59
N SER A 356 29.07 5.07 9.83
CA SER A 356 29.23 3.70 10.33
C SER A 356 27.86 3.01 10.41
N LYS A 357 27.70 1.89 9.69
CA LYS A 357 26.54 0.98 9.82
C LYS A 357 26.74 -0.04 10.97
N ALA A 358 27.68 0.23 11.87
CA ALA A 358 27.93 -0.62 13.03
C ALA A 358 26.91 -0.34 14.14
N ILE A 359 26.35 -1.43 14.71
CA ILE A 359 25.49 -1.36 15.88
C ILE A 359 26.24 -0.73 17.05
N THR A 360 25.58 0.17 17.78
CA THR A 360 26.19 0.86 18.92
C THR A 360 26.48 -0.10 20.08
N ALA A 361 27.44 0.29 20.94
CA ALA A 361 27.74 -0.45 22.16
C ALA A 361 26.54 -0.48 23.13
N GLU A 362 25.70 0.55 23.12
CA GLU A 362 24.46 0.62 23.90
C GLU A 362 23.47 -0.46 23.47
N VAL A 363 23.17 -0.58 22.18
CA VAL A 363 22.31 -1.64 21.64
C VAL A 363 22.89 -3.02 21.95
N THR A 364 24.21 -3.20 21.73
CA THR A 364 24.89 -4.47 22.04
C THR A 364 24.74 -4.85 23.53
N ALA A 365 24.84 -3.89 24.44
CA ALA A 365 24.66 -4.13 25.87
C ALA A 365 23.23 -4.55 26.19
N LEU A 366 22.22 -3.87 25.62
CA LEU A 366 20.80 -4.20 25.80
C LEU A 366 20.43 -5.59 25.26
N VAL A 367 21.04 -6.02 24.15
CA VAL A 367 20.89 -7.39 23.65
C VAL A 367 21.48 -8.40 24.64
N ASN A 368 22.69 -8.14 25.16
CA ASN A 368 23.33 -9.01 26.15
C ASN A 368 22.56 -9.06 27.50
N GLU A 369 21.81 -8.04 27.81
CA GLU A 369 20.91 -7.99 28.99
C GLU A 369 19.56 -8.66 28.75
N GLY A 370 19.27 -9.13 27.54
CA GLY A 370 17.99 -9.71 27.15
C GLY A 370 16.84 -8.70 27.05
N LYS A 371 17.17 -7.40 26.92
CA LYS A 371 16.15 -6.33 26.78
C LYS A 371 15.80 -6.05 25.33
N LEU A 372 16.67 -6.45 24.41
CA LEU A 372 16.45 -6.38 22.98
C LEU A 372 16.61 -7.75 22.35
N ASN A 373 15.66 -8.14 21.50
CA ASN A 373 15.77 -9.29 20.63
C ASN A 373 16.24 -8.82 19.25
N GLN A 374 17.14 -9.61 18.64
CA GLN A 374 17.60 -9.37 17.29
C GLN A 374 16.56 -9.87 16.26
N LEU A 375 16.32 -9.07 15.24
CA LEU A 375 15.48 -9.38 14.08
C LEU A 375 16.34 -9.46 12.81
N PRO A 376 15.85 -10.12 11.75
CA PRO A 376 16.48 -10.09 10.44
C PRO A 376 16.79 -8.67 9.96
N SER A 377 17.85 -8.55 9.17
CA SER A 377 18.18 -7.33 8.43
C SER A 377 17.18 -7.10 7.29
N GLN A 378 17.20 -5.90 6.70
CA GLN A 378 16.41 -5.60 5.50
C GLN A 378 16.81 -6.51 4.33
N ARG A 379 18.10 -6.80 4.15
CA ARG A 379 18.59 -7.71 3.11
C ARG A 379 18.05 -9.14 3.30
N GLU A 380 18.05 -9.66 4.51
CA GLU A 380 17.51 -11.00 4.81
C GLU A 380 16.01 -11.05 4.52
N ALA A 381 15.23 -10.08 4.99
CA ALA A 381 13.80 -9.98 4.74
C ALA A 381 13.48 -9.88 3.22
N PHE A 382 14.24 -9.09 2.48
CA PHE A 382 14.07 -8.98 1.04
C PHE A 382 14.49 -10.26 0.30
N THR A 383 15.51 -10.97 0.80
CA THR A 383 15.92 -12.27 0.26
C THR A 383 14.81 -13.29 0.42
N GLU A 384 14.11 -13.34 1.55
CA GLU A 384 12.95 -14.23 1.76
C GLU A 384 11.85 -13.96 0.74
N PHE A 385 11.51 -12.70 0.49
CA PHE A 385 10.56 -12.34 -0.58
C PHE A 385 11.00 -12.86 -1.97
N VAL A 386 12.27 -12.70 -2.32
CA VAL A 386 12.80 -13.16 -3.61
C VAL A 386 12.73 -14.69 -3.73
N ARG A 387 13.00 -15.43 -2.65
CA ARG A 387 12.93 -16.89 -2.59
C ARG A 387 11.54 -17.43 -2.92
N LEU A 388 10.47 -16.68 -2.66
CA LEU A 388 9.08 -17.12 -2.94
C LEU A 388 8.89 -17.48 -4.42
N ALA A 389 9.40 -16.68 -5.35
CA ALA A 389 9.24 -16.88 -6.79
C ALA A 389 10.38 -17.67 -7.44
N ALA A 390 11.58 -17.61 -6.87
CA ALA A 390 12.72 -18.35 -7.40
C ALA A 390 12.49 -19.86 -7.30
N LYS A 391 12.89 -20.60 -8.36
CA LYS A 391 12.72 -22.06 -8.39
C LYS A 391 13.52 -22.74 -7.29
N THR A 392 13.02 -23.88 -6.80
CA THR A 392 13.68 -24.69 -5.76
C THR A 392 15.10 -25.16 -6.13
N THR A 393 15.47 -25.10 -7.40
CA THR A 393 16.83 -25.42 -7.90
C THR A 393 17.73 -24.21 -8.04
N THR A 394 17.21 -23.00 -7.80
CA THR A 394 17.94 -21.74 -7.94
C THR A 394 18.56 -21.33 -6.62
N VAL A 395 19.86 -21.03 -6.63
CA VAL A 395 20.54 -20.38 -5.50
C VAL A 395 20.25 -18.88 -5.59
N VAL A 396 19.47 -18.36 -4.66
CA VAL A 396 19.10 -16.94 -4.59
C VAL A 396 20.25 -16.12 -4.00
N ASP A 397 20.83 -16.59 -2.91
CA ASP A 397 22.00 -15.98 -2.27
C ASP A 397 22.86 -17.05 -1.56
N THR A 398 24.00 -16.62 -1.04
CA THR A 398 24.86 -17.46 -0.19
C THR A 398 25.31 -16.61 1.00
N VAL A 399 24.88 -16.99 2.20
CA VAL A 399 25.21 -16.32 3.45
C VAL A 399 26.04 -17.28 4.30
N ASP A 400 27.22 -16.85 4.73
CA ASP A 400 28.16 -17.67 5.54
C ASP A 400 28.45 -19.07 4.96
N GLY A 401 28.46 -19.16 3.63
CA GLY A 401 28.69 -20.43 2.92
C GLY A 401 27.44 -21.30 2.78
N VAL A 402 26.31 -20.93 3.35
CA VAL A 402 25.02 -21.61 3.22
C VAL A 402 24.29 -21.06 1.99
N LYS A 403 23.88 -21.96 1.09
CA LYS A 403 23.11 -21.60 -0.09
C LYS A 403 21.63 -21.43 0.26
N LEU A 404 21.09 -20.26 0.02
CA LEU A 404 19.65 -19.98 0.14
C LEU A 404 18.98 -20.31 -1.20
N MET A 405 18.13 -21.34 -1.18
CA MET A 405 17.41 -21.83 -2.35
C MET A 405 16.05 -21.13 -2.48
N GLY A 406 15.54 -21.02 -3.72
CA GLY A 406 14.18 -20.58 -3.95
C GLY A 406 13.13 -21.55 -3.38
N TYR A 407 11.92 -21.07 -3.14
CA TYR A 407 10.76 -21.86 -2.69
C TYR A 407 9.85 -22.27 -3.85
N GLY A 408 9.74 -21.45 -4.89
CA GLY A 408 8.94 -21.74 -6.08
C GLY A 408 7.43 -21.81 -5.83
N VAL A 409 6.94 -21.09 -4.83
CA VAL A 409 5.52 -21.10 -4.41
C VAL A 409 4.72 -19.93 -4.96
N THR A 410 5.39 -18.95 -5.57
CA THR A 410 4.81 -17.74 -6.16
C THR A 410 5.19 -17.66 -7.64
N PRO A 411 4.26 -17.30 -8.55
CA PRO A 411 4.62 -16.99 -9.93
C PRO A 411 5.50 -15.73 -9.99
N THR A 412 6.30 -15.62 -11.03
CA THR A 412 6.99 -14.35 -11.30
C THR A 412 5.98 -13.35 -11.85
N PRO A 413 6.12 -12.05 -11.60
CA PRO A 413 5.22 -11.03 -12.14
C PRO A 413 5.04 -11.10 -13.67
N SER A 414 6.09 -11.47 -14.41
CA SER A 414 6.04 -11.66 -15.87
C SER A 414 5.16 -12.83 -16.32
N SER A 415 4.82 -13.76 -15.45
CA SER A 415 3.98 -14.93 -15.79
C SER A 415 2.49 -14.67 -15.61
N ILE A 416 2.11 -13.70 -14.79
CA ILE A 416 0.70 -13.30 -14.56
C ILE A 416 0.30 -12.09 -15.39
N GLY A 417 1.23 -11.21 -15.74
CA GLY A 417 1.10 -10.19 -16.78
C GLY A 417 0.56 -8.83 -16.32
N SER A 418 -0.41 -8.76 -15.44
CA SER A 418 -1.02 -7.49 -14.98
C SER A 418 -1.77 -7.66 -13.67
N ASP A 419 -2.16 -6.56 -13.00
CA ASP A 419 -3.00 -6.59 -11.80
C ASP A 419 -4.29 -7.37 -12.02
N ALA A 420 -4.98 -7.13 -13.13
CA ALA A 420 -6.17 -7.90 -13.51
C ALA A 420 -5.87 -9.39 -13.70
N GLY A 421 -4.65 -9.76 -14.09
CA GLY A 421 -4.23 -11.16 -14.27
C GLY A 421 -4.16 -11.93 -12.96
N LYS A 422 -3.67 -11.33 -11.87
CA LYS A 422 -3.59 -11.98 -10.55
C LYS A 422 -4.97 -12.21 -9.93
N THR A 423 -5.84 -11.21 -10.01
CA THR A 423 -7.23 -11.27 -9.53
C THR A 423 -8.00 -12.36 -10.28
N GLN A 424 -7.87 -12.42 -11.61
CA GLN A 424 -8.47 -13.46 -12.43
C GLN A 424 -7.90 -14.85 -12.11
N ALA A 425 -6.59 -14.99 -11.90
CA ALA A 425 -5.96 -16.27 -11.57
C ALA A 425 -6.45 -16.80 -10.21
N PHE A 426 -6.64 -15.93 -9.20
CA PHE A 426 -7.28 -16.33 -7.95
C PHE A 426 -8.73 -16.75 -8.17
N ALA A 427 -9.52 -15.98 -8.91
CA ALA A 427 -10.91 -16.29 -9.21
C ALA A 427 -11.08 -17.63 -9.96
N GLN A 428 -10.10 -18.03 -10.77
CA GLN A 428 -10.07 -19.32 -11.47
C GLN A 428 -9.51 -20.48 -10.61
N GLY A 429 -9.11 -20.22 -9.36
CA GLY A 429 -8.51 -21.21 -8.48
C GLY A 429 -7.10 -21.64 -8.90
N GLU A 430 -6.35 -20.76 -9.58
CA GLU A 430 -4.95 -20.98 -9.96
C GLU A 430 -3.96 -20.48 -8.90
N ILE A 431 -4.45 -19.71 -7.94
CA ILE A 431 -3.70 -19.22 -6.77
C ILE A 431 -4.45 -19.63 -5.51
N GLY A 432 -3.76 -20.25 -4.56
CA GLY A 432 -4.33 -20.71 -3.29
C GLY A 432 -4.51 -19.56 -2.28
N MET A 433 -3.53 -18.65 -2.22
CA MET A 433 -3.50 -17.45 -1.36
C MET A 433 -3.00 -16.26 -2.17
N LEU A 434 -3.73 -15.15 -2.18
CA LEU A 434 -3.42 -13.93 -2.92
C LEU A 434 -3.29 -12.74 -1.96
N VAL A 435 -2.18 -12.00 -2.02
CA VAL A 435 -2.08 -10.69 -1.37
C VAL A 435 -2.66 -9.63 -2.28
N ASP A 436 -3.73 -8.99 -1.83
CA ASP A 436 -4.33 -7.86 -2.53
C ASP A 436 -5.13 -6.95 -1.58
N GLY A 437 -5.66 -5.85 -2.11
CA GLY A 437 -6.39 -4.86 -1.35
C GLY A 437 -7.90 -5.09 -1.28
N ARG A 438 -8.59 -4.27 -0.48
CA ARG A 438 -10.04 -4.35 -0.30
C ARG A 438 -10.82 -4.17 -1.61
N TRP A 439 -10.27 -3.48 -2.59
CA TRP A 439 -10.90 -3.21 -3.89
C TRP A 439 -11.30 -4.48 -4.66
N ASP A 440 -10.64 -5.62 -4.44
CA ASP A 440 -10.95 -6.88 -5.10
C ASP A 440 -12.21 -7.57 -4.56
N VAL A 441 -12.71 -7.16 -3.39
CA VAL A 441 -13.91 -7.78 -2.78
C VAL A 441 -15.13 -7.67 -3.67
N THR A 442 -15.33 -6.53 -4.35
CA THR A 442 -16.45 -6.33 -5.28
C THR A 442 -16.38 -7.32 -6.44
N TYR A 443 -15.20 -7.50 -7.02
CA TYR A 443 -14.97 -8.47 -8.08
C TYR A 443 -15.25 -9.90 -7.61
N PHE A 444 -14.67 -10.33 -6.46
CA PHE A 444 -14.86 -11.71 -5.97
C PHE A 444 -16.31 -12.02 -5.52
N ARG A 445 -17.09 -11.00 -5.20
CA ARG A 445 -18.51 -11.13 -4.88
C ARG A 445 -19.42 -11.18 -6.11
N ASP A 446 -18.93 -10.75 -7.26
CA ASP A 446 -19.69 -10.76 -8.50
C ASP A 446 -19.91 -12.22 -8.96
N PRO A 447 -21.18 -12.67 -9.16
CA PRO A 447 -21.47 -14.01 -9.65
C PRO A 447 -20.83 -14.32 -11.03
N ASP A 448 -20.55 -13.29 -11.82
CA ASP A 448 -19.95 -13.41 -13.16
C ASP A 448 -18.42 -13.40 -13.13
N SER A 449 -17.77 -13.17 -11.98
CA SER A 449 -16.31 -13.19 -11.82
C SER A 449 -15.66 -14.56 -12.07
N GLY A 450 -16.45 -15.63 -11.99
CA GLY A 450 -15.96 -17.00 -12.11
C GLY A 450 -15.54 -17.64 -10.79
N VAL A 451 -15.59 -16.93 -9.66
CA VAL A 451 -15.36 -17.49 -8.32
C VAL A 451 -16.47 -18.47 -7.99
N ASN A 452 -16.11 -19.76 -7.86
CA ASN A 452 -17.04 -20.85 -7.59
C ASN A 452 -16.66 -21.65 -6.31
N PHE A 453 -15.89 -21.04 -5.42
CA PHE A 453 -15.39 -21.58 -4.17
C PHE A 453 -15.63 -20.61 -3.01
N THR A 454 -15.56 -21.13 -1.79
CA THR A 454 -15.57 -20.30 -0.58
C THR A 454 -14.18 -19.70 -0.36
N TRP A 455 -14.15 -18.43 -0.04
CA TRP A 455 -12.92 -17.67 0.23
C TRP A 455 -13.11 -16.76 1.44
N ASP A 456 -12.01 -16.37 2.07
CA ASP A 456 -12.00 -15.43 3.16
C ASP A 456 -10.65 -14.69 3.18
N VAL A 457 -10.39 -13.87 4.20
CA VAL A 457 -9.15 -13.11 4.34
C VAL A 457 -8.46 -13.40 5.67
N CYS A 458 -7.15 -13.21 5.68
CA CYS A 458 -6.32 -13.33 6.87
C CYS A 458 -5.18 -12.28 6.84
N PRO A 459 -4.51 -12.03 7.99
CA PRO A 459 -3.41 -11.08 8.08
C PRO A 459 -2.24 -11.41 7.16
N LEU A 460 -1.44 -10.38 6.80
CA LEU A 460 -0.17 -10.57 6.10
C LEU A 460 0.83 -11.34 6.97
N PRO A 461 1.83 -12.02 6.35
CA PRO A 461 2.84 -12.73 7.10
C PRO A 461 3.72 -11.78 7.92
N MET A 462 4.18 -12.24 9.07
CA MET A 462 5.18 -11.55 9.87
C MET A 462 6.37 -12.45 10.21
N TYR A 463 7.48 -11.88 10.65
CA TYR A 463 8.61 -12.66 11.15
C TYR A 463 8.27 -13.29 12.51
N ARG A 464 8.56 -14.59 12.66
CA ARG A 464 8.62 -15.29 13.94
C ARG A 464 9.73 -16.34 13.90
N ASP A 465 10.44 -16.46 15.01
CA ASP A 465 11.39 -17.55 15.29
C ASP A 465 10.85 -18.43 16.43
N TYR A 466 11.23 -19.69 16.45
CA TYR A 466 10.67 -20.69 17.35
C TYR A 466 11.77 -21.50 18.05
N ASP A 467 11.44 -22.04 19.23
CA ASP A 467 12.35 -22.88 20.03
C ASP A 467 12.51 -24.31 19.49
N ALA A 468 11.75 -24.69 18.48
CA ALA A 468 11.79 -26.02 17.86
C ALA A 468 11.52 -25.97 16.35
N ASP A 469 12.16 -26.89 15.63
CA ASP A 469 11.95 -27.05 14.20
C ASP A 469 10.54 -27.60 13.87
N GLY A 470 10.06 -27.30 12.67
CA GLY A 470 8.78 -27.77 12.16
C GLY A 470 7.60 -26.96 12.69
N PHE A 471 6.39 -27.52 12.60
CA PHE A 471 5.14 -26.79 12.82
C PHE A 471 4.28 -27.40 13.94
N GLY A 472 4.90 -28.09 14.91
CA GLY A 472 4.20 -28.68 16.04
C GLY A 472 3.58 -27.64 16.98
N ALA A 473 2.41 -27.92 17.53
CA ALA A 473 1.72 -27.02 18.45
C ALA A 473 2.44 -26.83 19.81
N GLU A 474 3.44 -27.68 20.11
CA GLU A 474 4.25 -27.60 21.33
C GLU A 474 5.35 -26.52 21.29
N ARG A 475 5.75 -26.07 20.09
CA ARG A 475 6.78 -25.04 19.93
C ARG A 475 6.37 -23.72 20.57
N ASN A 476 7.33 -22.87 20.90
CA ASN A 476 7.08 -21.53 21.41
C ASN A 476 7.76 -20.49 20.52
N VAL A 477 7.12 -19.35 20.35
CA VAL A 477 7.74 -18.18 19.74
C VAL A 477 8.85 -17.68 20.67
N THR A 478 10.05 -17.54 20.15
CA THR A 478 11.21 -17.01 20.88
C THR A 478 11.49 -15.55 20.55
N VAL A 479 11.26 -15.18 19.30
CA VAL A 479 11.39 -13.81 18.79
C VAL A 479 10.31 -13.60 17.74
N HIS A 480 9.73 -12.41 17.72
CA HIS A 480 8.81 -12.01 16.66
C HIS A 480 9.09 -10.59 16.19
N GLY A 481 8.71 -10.30 14.95
CA GLY A 481 8.62 -8.95 14.43
C GLY A 481 7.29 -8.28 14.79
N ILE A 482 6.83 -7.41 13.93
CA ILE A 482 5.54 -6.73 14.06
C ILE A 482 4.63 -7.06 12.87
N GLU A 483 3.33 -6.93 13.07
CA GLU A 483 2.42 -6.85 11.93
C GLU A 483 2.71 -5.57 11.17
N ALA A 484 2.85 -5.70 9.87
CA ALA A 484 3.10 -4.56 9.00
C ALA A 484 2.46 -4.83 7.63
N GLY A 485 1.86 -3.82 7.06
CA GLY A 485 1.18 -3.92 5.79
C GLY A 485 1.20 -2.61 5.01
N HIS A 486 0.83 -2.73 3.75
CA HIS A 486 0.58 -1.59 2.89
C HIS A 486 -0.88 -1.18 3.02
N SER A 487 -1.12 0.11 3.18
CA SER A 487 -2.44 0.69 3.02
C SER A 487 -2.37 1.76 1.94
N GLY A 488 -2.81 1.41 0.75
CA GLY A 488 -2.94 2.34 -0.36
C GLY A 488 -4.07 3.32 -0.13
N SER A 489 -3.96 4.48 -0.75
CA SER A 489 -5.05 5.44 -0.88
C SER A 489 -4.89 6.20 -2.19
N VAL A 490 -6.01 6.48 -2.82
CA VAL A 490 -6.07 7.42 -3.93
C VAL A 490 -6.62 8.74 -3.41
N GLY A 491 -5.94 9.84 -3.71
CA GLY A 491 -6.36 11.17 -3.32
C GLY A 491 -7.26 11.83 -4.36
N LEU A 492 -8.19 12.63 -3.88
CA LEU A 492 -8.96 13.56 -4.68
C LEU A 492 -8.28 14.92 -4.62
N CYS A 493 -7.81 15.41 -5.78
CA CYS A 493 -7.13 16.68 -5.91
C CYS A 493 -7.92 17.63 -6.79
N ILE A 494 -7.74 18.94 -6.57
CA ILE A 494 -8.32 20.01 -7.39
C ILE A 494 -7.24 20.64 -8.26
N ASN A 495 -7.50 20.71 -9.55
CA ASN A 495 -6.63 21.42 -10.49
C ASN A 495 -6.54 22.92 -10.13
N ASN A 496 -5.32 23.43 -9.95
CA ASN A 496 -5.12 24.85 -9.63
C ASN A 496 -5.61 25.81 -10.74
N ASN A 497 -5.67 25.34 -11.99
CA ASN A 497 -6.22 26.09 -13.12
C ASN A 497 -7.75 25.98 -13.26
N SER A 498 -8.42 25.16 -12.42
CA SER A 498 -9.88 25.08 -12.38
C SER A 498 -10.48 26.43 -12.01
N LYS A 499 -11.60 26.77 -12.65
CA LYS A 499 -12.43 27.93 -12.31
C LYS A 499 -13.59 27.59 -11.38
N LEU A 500 -13.73 26.29 -10.99
CA LEU A 500 -14.83 25.76 -10.20
C LEU A 500 -14.32 25.14 -8.88
N LYS A 501 -13.45 25.88 -8.17
CA LYS A 501 -12.77 25.36 -6.97
C LYS A 501 -13.72 25.12 -5.80
N ALA A 502 -14.68 26.01 -5.58
CA ALA A 502 -15.67 25.86 -4.50
C ALA A 502 -16.62 24.69 -4.78
N ALA A 503 -17.13 24.58 -6.00
CA ALA A 503 -17.97 23.46 -6.42
C ALA A 503 -17.22 22.12 -6.37
N SER A 504 -15.95 22.11 -6.80
CA SER A 504 -15.06 20.93 -6.73
C SER A 504 -14.84 20.48 -5.29
N TRP A 505 -14.61 21.43 -4.37
CA TRP A 505 -14.46 21.11 -2.96
C TRP A 505 -15.72 20.48 -2.36
N LYS A 506 -16.91 21.00 -2.67
CA LYS A 506 -18.17 20.43 -2.16
C LYS A 506 -18.37 19.00 -2.62
N PHE A 507 -17.95 18.66 -3.83
CA PHE A 507 -17.98 17.26 -4.28
C PHE A 507 -16.98 16.38 -3.48
N ILE A 508 -15.75 16.85 -3.30
CA ILE A 508 -14.73 16.13 -2.50
C ILE A 508 -15.23 15.95 -1.06
N GLU A 509 -15.79 16.99 -0.46
CA GLU A 509 -16.34 16.96 0.90
C GLU A 509 -17.51 15.95 1.00
N PHE A 510 -18.37 15.87 -0.02
CA PHE A 510 -19.43 14.86 -0.07
C PHE A 510 -18.86 13.42 -0.13
N VAL A 511 -17.82 13.17 -0.93
CA VAL A 511 -17.18 11.84 -0.99
C VAL A 511 -16.61 11.43 0.38
N GLY A 512 -16.04 12.37 1.13
CA GLY A 512 -15.55 12.15 2.50
C GLY A 512 -16.63 12.12 3.58
N SER A 513 -17.88 12.47 3.27
CA SER A 513 -18.99 12.47 4.24
C SER A 513 -19.44 11.06 4.64
N GLU A 514 -20.18 10.95 5.74
CA GLU A 514 -20.76 9.68 6.19
C GLU A 514 -21.64 9.04 5.09
N GLU A 515 -22.39 9.85 4.33
CA GLU A 515 -23.21 9.36 3.22
C GLU A 515 -22.33 8.81 2.08
N GLY A 516 -21.30 9.56 1.67
CA GLY A 516 -20.38 9.16 0.61
C GLY A 516 -19.60 7.91 0.99
N GLN A 517 -19.07 7.86 2.22
CA GLN A 517 -18.31 6.72 2.72
C GLN A 517 -19.19 5.48 2.94
N SER A 518 -20.43 5.65 3.44
CA SER A 518 -21.39 4.55 3.57
C SER A 518 -21.78 3.96 2.22
N ALA A 519 -21.93 4.79 1.19
CA ALA A 519 -22.26 4.32 -0.16
C ALA A 519 -21.14 3.45 -0.75
N GLN A 520 -19.89 3.83 -0.56
CA GLN A 520 -18.72 3.02 -0.97
C GLN A 520 -18.62 1.72 -0.17
N ALA A 521 -18.75 1.80 1.15
CA ALA A 521 -18.70 0.64 2.05
C ALA A 521 -19.80 -0.39 1.75
N ALA A 522 -21.03 0.07 1.50
CA ALA A 522 -22.15 -0.79 1.16
C ALA A 522 -21.93 -1.62 -0.12
N LYS A 523 -21.14 -1.12 -1.06
CA LYS A 523 -20.70 -1.86 -2.25
C LYS A 523 -19.56 -2.85 -1.95
N GLY A 524 -18.97 -2.81 -0.76
CA GLY A 524 -17.84 -3.65 -0.37
C GLY A 524 -16.48 -3.17 -0.89
N PHE A 525 -16.42 -1.98 -1.50
CA PHE A 525 -15.27 -1.50 -2.26
C PHE A 525 -14.11 -1.02 -1.38
N ALA A 526 -14.38 -0.29 -0.30
CA ALA A 526 -13.32 0.36 0.47
C ALA A 526 -13.65 0.48 1.95
N ILE A 527 -12.62 0.67 2.77
CA ILE A 527 -12.79 0.99 4.18
C ILE A 527 -13.13 2.47 4.31
N PRO A 528 -14.18 2.83 5.07
CA PRO A 528 -14.50 4.21 5.37
C PRO A 528 -13.37 4.96 6.08
N LEU A 529 -13.23 6.25 5.77
CA LEU A 529 -12.30 7.14 6.44
C LEU A 529 -12.61 7.32 7.94
N GLN A 530 -13.91 7.27 8.30
CA GLN A 530 -14.34 7.35 9.69
C GLN A 530 -14.23 5.99 10.37
N SER A 531 -13.46 5.92 11.46
CA SER A 531 -13.21 4.68 12.20
C SER A 531 -14.49 4.06 12.78
N GLU A 532 -15.45 4.87 13.24
CA GLU A 532 -16.74 4.39 13.74
C GLU A 532 -17.56 3.70 12.63
N LEU A 533 -17.60 4.28 11.43
CA LEU A 533 -18.30 3.69 10.29
C LEU A 533 -17.60 2.41 9.80
N ALA A 534 -16.26 2.38 9.82
CA ALA A 534 -15.49 1.20 9.46
C ALA A 534 -15.76 0.01 10.40
N ASN A 535 -16.04 0.26 11.69
CA ASN A 535 -16.38 -0.77 12.67
C ASN A 535 -17.89 -1.10 12.71
N SER A 536 -18.66 -0.62 11.75
CA SER A 536 -20.12 -0.89 11.65
C SER A 536 -20.44 -1.97 10.60
N GLU A 537 -21.65 -2.54 10.69
CA GLU A 537 -22.17 -3.51 9.71
C GLU A 537 -22.31 -2.94 8.29
N VAL A 538 -22.28 -1.63 8.10
CA VAL A 538 -22.24 -1.01 6.77
C VAL A 538 -20.98 -1.45 6.00
N PHE A 539 -19.85 -1.54 6.71
CA PHE A 539 -18.59 -2.01 6.13
C PHE A 539 -18.35 -3.50 6.37
N LEU A 540 -18.49 -3.99 7.60
CA LEU A 540 -18.15 -5.37 7.98
C LEU A 540 -18.95 -6.39 7.18
N GLN A 541 -20.26 -6.17 7.01
CA GLN A 541 -21.14 -7.05 6.21
C GLN A 541 -20.91 -8.53 6.55
N SER A 542 -20.96 -8.86 7.84
CA SER A 542 -20.56 -10.15 8.42
C SER A 542 -21.27 -11.38 7.82
N GLU A 543 -22.41 -11.20 7.18
CA GLU A 543 -23.15 -12.24 6.45
C GLU A 543 -22.58 -12.53 5.03
N ASN A 544 -21.67 -11.68 4.54
CA ASN A 544 -21.06 -11.81 3.21
C ASN A 544 -19.60 -12.26 3.29
N MET A 545 -19.06 -12.81 2.20
CA MET A 545 -17.62 -13.02 2.07
C MET A 545 -16.92 -11.69 1.75
N PRO A 546 -15.75 -11.42 2.33
CA PRO A 546 -15.11 -12.22 3.36
C PRO A 546 -15.86 -12.08 4.69
N ARG A 547 -15.95 -13.15 5.47
CA ARG A 547 -16.54 -13.11 6.81
C ARG A 547 -15.64 -12.41 7.81
N ASN A 548 -14.32 -12.53 7.59
CA ASN A 548 -13.26 -11.98 8.42
C ASN A 548 -12.90 -10.52 8.00
N SER A 549 -13.94 -9.69 7.74
CA SER A 549 -13.75 -8.31 7.22
C SER A 549 -12.99 -7.38 8.19
N GLU A 550 -12.99 -7.67 9.50
CA GLU A 550 -12.24 -6.92 10.52
C GLU A 550 -10.71 -6.97 10.29
N ILE A 551 -10.19 -7.97 9.59
CA ILE A 551 -8.77 -8.04 9.23
C ILE A 551 -8.34 -6.84 8.39
N PHE A 552 -9.22 -6.29 7.55
CA PHE A 552 -8.92 -5.07 6.81
C PHE A 552 -8.76 -3.85 7.74
N ILE A 553 -9.59 -3.77 8.80
CA ILE A 553 -9.50 -2.68 9.79
C ILE A 553 -8.17 -2.79 10.53
N ARG A 554 -7.85 -3.99 11.03
CA ARG A 554 -6.57 -4.29 11.69
C ARG A 554 -5.37 -3.97 10.77
N ALA A 555 -5.45 -4.35 9.51
CA ALA A 555 -4.40 -4.04 8.53
C ALA A 555 -4.24 -2.52 8.28
N ALA A 556 -5.32 -1.75 8.37
CA ALA A 556 -5.26 -0.29 8.28
C ALA A 556 -4.60 0.36 9.52
N GLU A 557 -4.73 -0.25 10.70
CA GLU A 557 -4.12 0.23 11.95
C GLU A 557 -2.62 -0.04 12.01
N VAL A 558 -2.16 -1.19 11.48
CA VAL A 558 -0.76 -1.65 11.53
C VAL A 558 0.04 -1.31 10.28
N GLN A 559 -0.44 -0.38 9.47
CA GLN A 559 0.25 -0.01 8.24
C GLN A 559 1.66 0.50 8.50
N GLY A 560 2.64 -0.09 7.82
CA GLY A 560 3.96 0.49 7.64
C GLY A 560 3.91 1.49 6.48
N ALA A 561 4.23 2.75 6.73
CA ALA A 561 4.53 3.67 5.66
C ALA A 561 6.04 3.77 5.58
N GLY A 562 6.62 3.17 4.54
CA GLY A 562 8.03 3.34 4.29
C GLY A 562 8.37 4.78 3.88
N ASP A 563 9.58 5.21 4.14
CA ASP A 563 10.05 6.55 3.77
C ASP A 563 9.89 6.86 2.28
N TRP A 564 9.93 5.85 1.42
CA TRP A 564 9.81 6.01 -0.03
C TRP A 564 8.44 6.54 -0.49
N TRP A 565 7.35 6.35 0.28
CA TRP A 565 6.06 6.97 0.00
C TRP A 565 6.12 8.49 0.03
N TYR A 566 7.10 9.06 0.72
CA TYR A 566 7.28 10.49 0.85
C TYR A 566 8.08 11.10 -0.31
N LEU A 567 8.65 10.28 -1.21
CA LEU A 567 9.38 10.77 -2.37
C LEU A 567 8.44 11.18 -3.51
N THR A 568 8.81 12.25 -4.22
CA THR A 568 8.06 12.72 -5.40
C THR A 568 8.37 11.94 -6.67
N ASP A 569 9.52 11.28 -6.73
CA ASP A 569 10.00 10.53 -7.88
C ASP A 569 10.13 9.05 -7.51
N ASN A 570 9.22 8.24 -8.04
CA ASN A 570 9.20 6.79 -7.87
C ASN A 570 9.88 6.03 -9.02
N ALA A 571 10.43 6.73 -10.01
CA ALA A 571 11.08 6.09 -11.17
C ALA A 571 12.22 5.16 -10.78
N TRP A 572 12.83 5.36 -9.61
CA TRP A 572 13.84 4.46 -9.08
C TRP A 572 13.26 3.07 -8.73
N ILE A 573 12.00 3.00 -8.31
CA ILE A 573 11.32 1.71 -8.06
C ILE A 573 11.16 0.95 -9.37
N ASP A 574 10.68 1.60 -10.41
CA ASP A 574 10.50 0.99 -11.73
C ASP A 574 11.82 0.55 -12.33
N ASP A 575 12.87 1.36 -12.17
CA ASP A 575 14.22 1.07 -12.67
C ASP A 575 14.80 -0.22 -12.09
N TRP A 576 14.63 -0.48 -10.78
CA TRP A 576 15.18 -1.68 -10.17
C TRP A 576 14.19 -2.85 -10.11
N ALA A 577 12.89 -2.59 -10.02
CA ALA A 577 11.85 -3.64 -10.01
C ALA A 577 11.91 -4.49 -11.30
N GLY A 578 12.15 -3.87 -12.44
CA GLY A 578 12.34 -4.57 -13.70
C GLY A 578 13.52 -5.56 -13.68
N VAL A 579 14.66 -5.18 -13.09
CA VAL A 579 15.82 -6.07 -12.92
C VAL A 579 15.54 -7.14 -11.88
N LEU A 580 14.94 -6.77 -10.75
CA LEU A 580 14.53 -7.71 -9.72
C LEU A 580 13.64 -8.81 -10.30
N ASN A 581 12.57 -8.42 -10.98
CA ASN A 581 11.59 -9.34 -11.55
C ASN A 581 12.16 -10.14 -12.74
N GLY A 582 12.94 -9.48 -13.61
CA GLY A 582 13.51 -10.11 -14.78
C GLY A 582 14.72 -11.00 -14.49
N ASP A 583 15.61 -10.56 -13.66
CA ASP A 583 16.91 -11.20 -13.45
C ASP A 583 16.98 -12.03 -12.16
N VAL A 584 16.60 -11.44 -11.01
CA VAL A 584 16.84 -12.08 -9.71
C VAL A 584 15.78 -13.13 -9.38
N ARG A 585 14.51 -12.79 -9.51
CA ARG A 585 13.40 -13.73 -9.25
C ARG A 585 13.32 -14.87 -10.26
N ASN A 586 13.86 -14.67 -11.47
CA ASN A 586 14.02 -15.74 -12.46
C ASN A 586 15.33 -16.53 -12.31
N GLY A 587 16.20 -16.16 -11.36
CA GLY A 587 17.45 -16.87 -11.07
C GLY A 587 18.57 -16.62 -12.09
N VAL A 588 18.51 -15.51 -12.85
CA VAL A 588 19.56 -15.09 -13.79
C VAL A 588 20.73 -14.45 -13.04
N LYS A 589 20.46 -13.72 -11.96
CA LYS A 589 21.44 -13.12 -11.05
C LYS A 589 21.14 -13.54 -9.61
N SER A 590 22.18 -13.70 -8.81
CA SER A 590 22.04 -13.79 -7.36
C SER A 590 21.76 -12.41 -6.75
N MET A 591 21.32 -12.40 -5.48
CA MET A 591 21.14 -11.15 -4.72
C MET A 591 22.43 -10.35 -4.66
N THR A 592 23.56 -11.01 -4.40
CA THR A 592 24.88 -10.36 -4.37
C THR A 592 25.23 -9.71 -5.70
N GLU A 593 25.00 -10.38 -6.85
CA GLU A 593 25.22 -9.79 -8.18
C GLU A 593 24.31 -8.62 -8.47
N PHE A 594 23.05 -8.68 -8.02
CA PHE A 594 22.08 -7.60 -8.14
C PHE A 594 22.53 -6.36 -7.36
N PHE A 595 22.87 -6.50 -6.07
CA PHE A 595 23.31 -5.38 -5.23
C PHE A 595 24.64 -4.77 -5.67
N ASN A 596 25.49 -5.52 -6.35
CA ASN A 596 26.75 -5.01 -6.95
C ASN A 596 26.55 -4.46 -8.38
N SER A 597 25.33 -4.41 -8.88
CA SER A 597 25.05 -3.92 -10.24
C SER A 597 25.20 -2.40 -10.35
N LYS A 598 25.54 -1.93 -11.55
CA LYS A 598 25.58 -0.50 -11.86
C LYS A 598 24.21 0.16 -11.66
N GLN A 599 23.12 -0.54 -11.99
CA GLN A 599 21.77 -0.01 -11.86
C GLN A 599 21.41 0.26 -10.40
N PHE A 600 21.78 -0.63 -9.47
CA PHE A 600 21.62 -0.41 -8.05
C PHE A 600 22.40 0.83 -7.58
N ALA A 601 23.67 0.97 -8.01
CA ALA A 601 24.49 2.14 -7.69
C ALA A 601 23.95 3.45 -8.27
N ASP A 602 23.40 3.41 -9.49
CA ASP A 602 22.79 4.59 -10.13
C ASP A 602 21.52 5.03 -9.37
N THR A 603 20.71 4.08 -8.89
CA THR A 603 19.51 4.35 -8.06
C THR A 603 19.90 5.03 -6.75
N TYR A 604 20.89 4.51 -6.05
CA TYR A 604 21.41 5.12 -4.82
C TYR A 604 21.86 6.58 -5.06
N GLY A 605 22.58 6.83 -6.15
CA GLY A 605 23.03 8.18 -6.51
C GLY A 605 21.88 9.18 -6.78
N LYS A 606 20.72 8.72 -7.21
CA LYS A 606 19.50 9.57 -7.36
C LYS A 606 18.90 9.90 -6.00
N LEU A 607 18.75 8.90 -5.12
CA LEU A 607 18.16 9.09 -3.79
C LEU A 607 18.98 10.04 -2.92
N LEU A 608 20.31 9.92 -2.96
CA LEU A 608 21.23 10.77 -2.20
C LEU A 608 21.03 12.26 -2.48
N LYS A 609 20.64 12.62 -3.71
CA LYS A 609 20.44 14.02 -4.13
C LYS A 609 19.02 14.52 -3.94
N TYR A 610 18.11 13.67 -3.50
CA TYR A 610 16.67 14.01 -3.46
C TYR A 610 16.38 15.25 -2.60
N THR A 611 17.02 15.37 -1.43
CA THR A 611 16.84 16.47 -0.48
C THR A 611 17.94 17.54 -0.56
N GLU A 612 18.83 17.47 -1.55
CA GLU A 612 19.90 18.44 -1.77
C GLU A 612 19.28 19.82 -2.08
N LYS A 613 19.79 20.85 -1.42
CA LYS A 613 19.37 22.25 -1.72
C LYS A 613 19.90 22.63 -3.09
N LYS A 614 18.99 23.13 -3.93
CA LYS A 614 19.29 23.64 -5.27
C LYS A 614 19.97 25.01 -5.24
#